data_23074fbcbee0dd593bdcd059d14e9fc6
#
_entry.id   23074fbcbee0dd593bdcd059d14e9fc6
#
_cell.length_a   1.000
_cell.length_b   1.000
_cell.length_c   1.000
_cell.angle_alpha   90.00
_cell.angle_beta   90.00
_cell.angle_gamma   90.00
#
_symmetry.space_group_name_H-M   'P 1'
#
loop_
_entity.id
_entity.type
_entity.pdbx_description
1 polymer ?
#
loop_
_entity_poly.entity_id
_entity_poly.type
_entity_poly.pdbx_seq_one_letter_code
_entity_poly.pdbx_strand_id
1 'polypeptide(L)'
;MTDAGKTAFTSSPAYADWIFVMKTWGDGLRKAGIGKLAPGERTDRLLRSVSGSLAKAGNLEVLGRGSSRIAFRFRKDPKFALKVASNSEGLAQNEAEYANAAKAGESYSCFARVLDFDSLNGAFMACDCCPQTTPADWVRVTGLPIESVLDIVDCAVSGKVSLKEIERQCSLGWDEMSSWFAGRFPPAKLKAVAGFCRNAVSSGMLKWRVFRDMIRFYFDNGNQAMLMADMGGYANWGVLKGQAPEQDAIVIIDSGLGEGAV
;
A
#
# COMPACT_ATOMS: atom_id res chain seq x y z
N MET A 1 4.56 -10.39 -9.58
CA MET A 1 5.29 -10.79 -8.35
C MET A 1 6.75 -10.94 -8.70
N THR A 2 7.66 -10.22 -8.04
CA THR A 2 9.10 -10.38 -8.31
C THR A 2 9.58 -11.71 -7.78
N ASP A 3 10.25 -12.52 -8.59
CA ASP A 3 10.86 -13.80 -8.19
C ASP A 3 11.78 -13.64 -6.97
N ALA A 4 12.51 -12.52 -6.89
CA ALA A 4 13.43 -12.24 -5.79
C ALA A 4 12.74 -12.09 -4.42
N GLY A 5 11.58 -11.42 -4.36
CA GLY A 5 10.83 -11.25 -3.12
C GLY A 5 10.23 -12.57 -2.61
N LYS A 6 9.65 -13.34 -3.53
CA LYS A 6 9.08 -14.65 -3.24
C LYS A 6 10.19 -15.63 -2.81
N THR A 7 11.33 -15.62 -3.49
CA THR A 7 12.50 -16.47 -3.14
C THR A 7 13.02 -16.11 -1.74
N ALA A 8 13.14 -14.80 -1.42
CA ALA A 8 13.58 -14.38 -0.08
C ALA A 8 12.62 -14.85 1.01
N PHE A 9 11.30 -14.77 0.79
CA PHE A 9 10.29 -15.25 1.73
C PHE A 9 10.32 -16.76 1.89
N THR A 10 10.31 -17.52 0.78
CA THR A 10 10.29 -18.99 0.81
C THR A 10 11.56 -19.60 1.41
N SER A 11 12.67 -18.85 1.41
CA SER A 11 13.93 -19.25 2.05
C SER A 11 14.05 -18.77 3.51
N SER A 12 13.07 -18.02 4.01
CA SER A 12 13.11 -17.44 5.36
C SER A 12 12.49 -18.36 6.42
N PRO A 13 12.86 -18.19 7.70
CA PRO A 13 12.18 -18.88 8.81
C PRO A 13 10.69 -18.53 8.93
N ALA A 14 10.24 -17.37 8.42
CA ALA A 14 8.85 -16.97 8.40
C ALA A 14 7.99 -17.86 7.49
N TYR A 15 8.57 -18.44 6.45
CA TYR A 15 7.85 -19.32 5.54
C TYR A 15 7.33 -20.60 6.22
N ALA A 16 8.09 -21.17 7.14
CA ALA A 16 7.62 -22.30 7.92
C ALA A 16 6.38 -21.97 8.78
N ASP A 17 6.35 -20.75 9.35
CA ASP A 17 5.19 -20.27 10.10
C ASP A 17 4.01 -19.96 9.18
N TRP A 18 4.25 -19.43 7.96
CA TRP A 18 3.22 -19.28 6.93
C TRP A 18 2.59 -20.63 6.54
N ILE A 19 3.42 -21.64 6.23
CA ILE A 19 2.93 -22.98 5.89
C ILE A 19 2.14 -23.58 7.06
N PHE A 20 2.56 -23.37 8.30
CA PHE A 20 1.81 -23.80 9.48
C PHE A 20 0.43 -23.12 9.54
N VAL A 21 0.35 -21.81 9.31
CA VAL A 21 -0.92 -21.07 9.26
C VAL A 21 -1.83 -21.65 8.18
N MET A 22 -1.31 -21.85 6.97
CA MET A 22 -2.09 -22.37 5.84
C MET A 22 -2.60 -23.79 6.09
N LYS A 23 -1.77 -24.69 6.62
CA LYS A 23 -2.18 -26.07 6.95
C LYS A 23 -3.15 -26.14 8.12
N THR A 24 -2.96 -25.33 9.15
CA THR A 24 -3.77 -25.42 10.36
C THR A 24 -5.10 -24.71 10.20
N TRP A 25 -5.07 -23.49 9.68
CA TRP A 25 -6.21 -22.59 9.64
C TRP A 25 -6.87 -22.54 8.26
N GLY A 26 -6.08 -22.48 7.18
CA GLY A 26 -6.59 -22.50 5.81
C GLY A 26 -7.29 -23.83 5.51
N ASP A 27 -6.70 -24.96 5.89
CA ASP A 27 -7.34 -26.27 5.76
C ASP A 27 -8.56 -26.42 6.67
N GLY A 28 -8.52 -25.80 7.85
CA GLY A 28 -9.67 -25.75 8.76
C GLY A 28 -10.85 -25.00 8.17
N LEU A 29 -10.61 -23.84 7.59
CA LEU A 29 -11.63 -23.07 6.88
C LEU A 29 -12.20 -23.85 5.69
N ARG A 30 -11.35 -24.47 4.90
CA ARG A 30 -11.78 -25.31 3.78
C ARG A 30 -12.66 -26.48 4.21
N LYS A 31 -12.28 -27.20 5.26
CA LYS A 31 -13.06 -28.32 5.82
C LYS A 31 -14.40 -27.87 6.39
N ALA A 32 -14.50 -26.65 6.88
CA ALA A 32 -15.76 -26.03 7.31
C ALA A 32 -16.71 -25.66 6.15
N GLY A 33 -16.35 -26.01 4.90
CA GLY A 33 -17.13 -25.69 3.70
C GLY A 33 -16.99 -24.25 3.24
N ILE A 34 -15.92 -23.60 3.67
CA ILE A 34 -15.62 -22.18 3.42
C ILE A 34 -14.66 -22.04 2.20
N GLY A 35 -14.83 -22.88 1.24
CA GLY A 35 -14.19 -22.70 -0.08
C GLY A 35 -15.05 -21.82 -0.96
N LYS A 36 -14.81 -20.54 -0.99
CA LYS A 36 -15.59 -19.38 -1.41
C LYS A 36 -16.61 -19.01 -0.34
N LEU A 37 -16.08 -18.38 0.70
CA LEU A 37 -16.87 -17.80 1.77
C LEU A 37 -17.87 -16.80 1.21
N ALA A 38 -19.13 -17.21 1.12
CA ALA A 38 -20.17 -16.22 0.92
C ALA A 38 -20.14 -15.24 2.09
N PRO A 39 -20.20 -13.93 1.83
CA PRO A 39 -20.36 -12.94 2.89
C PRO A 39 -21.51 -13.30 3.81
N GLY A 40 -21.33 -13.16 5.12
CA GLY A 40 -22.38 -13.42 6.08
C GLY A 40 -21.88 -13.71 7.49
N GLU A 41 -22.82 -13.73 8.44
CA GLU A 41 -22.55 -13.82 9.88
C GLU A 41 -21.73 -15.09 10.27
N ARG A 42 -22.00 -16.20 9.61
CA ARG A 42 -21.26 -17.45 9.84
C ARG A 42 -19.79 -17.31 9.47
N THR A 43 -19.52 -16.72 8.31
CA THR A 43 -18.19 -16.43 7.80
C THR A 43 -17.45 -15.49 8.75
N ASP A 44 -18.09 -14.41 9.14
CA ASP A 44 -17.52 -13.42 10.05
C ASP A 44 -17.17 -14.01 11.42
N ARG A 45 -18.03 -14.89 11.94
CA ARG A 45 -17.79 -15.57 13.23
C ARG A 45 -16.56 -16.48 13.14
N LEU A 46 -16.41 -17.22 12.06
CA LEU A 46 -15.27 -18.10 11.83
C LEU A 46 -13.97 -17.32 11.68
N LEU A 47 -13.96 -16.28 10.85
CA LEU A 47 -12.79 -15.43 10.64
C LEU A 47 -12.35 -14.73 11.93
N ARG A 48 -13.28 -14.22 12.73
CA ARG A 48 -12.99 -13.67 14.06
C ARG A 48 -12.37 -14.71 15.00
N SER A 49 -12.85 -15.94 14.97
CA SER A 49 -12.30 -17.04 15.77
C SER A 49 -10.87 -17.38 15.34
N VAL A 50 -10.61 -17.47 14.04
CA VAL A 50 -9.29 -17.76 13.48
C VAL A 50 -8.31 -16.64 13.80
N SER A 51 -8.65 -15.41 13.48
CA SER A 51 -7.79 -14.24 13.74
C SER A 51 -7.51 -14.05 15.24
N GLY A 52 -8.50 -14.30 16.10
CA GLY A 52 -8.35 -14.29 17.54
C GLY A 52 -7.43 -15.39 18.08
N SER A 53 -7.46 -16.56 17.45
CA SER A 53 -6.56 -17.68 17.81
C SER A 53 -5.13 -17.42 17.37
N LEU A 54 -4.94 -16.87 16.17
CA LEU A 54 -3.63 -16.44 15.67
C LEU A 54 -3.00 -15.34 16.52
N ALA A 55 -3.80 -14.43 17.06
CA ALA A 55 -3.31 -13.39 17.96
C ALA A 55 -2.75 -13.93 19.29
N LYS A 56 -3.07 -15.17 19.64
CA LYS A 56 -2.51 -15.90 20.81
C LYS A 56 -1.35 -16.82 20.46
N ALA A 57 -1.07 -17.00 19.17
CA ALA A 57 0.02 -17.85 18.72
C ALA A 57 1.39 -17.19 19.01
N GLY A 58 2.30 -17.94 19.62
CA GLY A 58 3.59 -17.41 20.09
C GLY A 58 4.59 -17.04 18.98
N ASN A 59 4.33 -17.47 17.74
CA ASN A 59 5.20 -17.21 16.58
C ASN A 59 4.83 -15.92 15.80
N LEU A 60 3.72 -15.26 16.18
CA LEU A 60 3.22 -14.04 15.57
C LEU A 60 3.18 -12.91 16.61
N GLU A 61 3.35 -11.68 16.14
CA GLU A 61 3.19 -10.46 16.92
C GLU A 61 2.15 -9.58 16.24
N VAL A 62 1.15 -9.12 16.98
CA VAL A 62 0.13 -8.23 16.45
C VAL A 62 0.75 -6.86 16.17
N LEU A 63 0.69 -6.41 14.92
CA LEU A 63 1.09 -5.08 14.50
C LEU A 63 -0.05 -4.07 14.61
N GLY A 64 -1.26 -4.50 14.24
CA GLY A 64 -2.43 -3.63 14.27
C GLY A 64 -3.72 -4.40 14.05
N ARG A 65 -4.84 -3.78 14.46
CA ARG A 65 -6.19 -4.29 14.28
C ARG A 65 -7.02 -3.22 13.59
N GLY A 66 -7.44 -3.50 12.36
CA GLY A 66 -8.47 -2.72 11.65
C GLY A 66 -9.87 -3.25 11.92
N SER A 67 -10.87 -2.65 11.30
CA SER A 67 -12.27 -3.08 11.34
C SER A 67 -12.48 -4.47 10.73
N SER A 68 -11.73 -4.79 9.70
CA SER A 68 -11.93 -5.97 8.83
C SER A 68 -10.73 -6.93 8.82
N ARG A 69 -9.54 -6.48 9.23
CA ARG A 69 -8.30 -7.27 9.18
C ARG A 69 -7.46 -7.08 10.43
N ILE A 70 -6.61 -8.08 10.70
CA ILE A 70 -5.54 -8.00 11.69
C ILE A 70 -4.22 -8.22 10.96
N ALA A 71 -3.26 -7.32 11.18
CA ALA A 71 -1.90 -7.45 10.70
C ALA A 71 -0.99 -8.02 11.80
N PHE A 72 -0.19 -8.99 11.43
CA PHE A 72 0.79 -9.65 12.29
C PHE A 72 2.18 -9.54 11.68
N ARG A 73 3.19 -9.55 12.51
CA ARG A 73 4.59 -9.72 12.12
C ARG A 73 5.05 -11.13 12.45
N PHE A 74 5.79 -11.78 11.56
CA PHE A 74 6.44 -13.04 11.87
C PHE A 74 7.63 -12.80 12.81
N ARG A 75 7.62 -13.42 14.01
CA ARG A 75 8.69 -13.19 15.00
C ARG A 75 10.04 -13.73 14.56
N LYS A 76 10.07 -14.82 13.80
CA LYS A 76 11.31 -15.44 13.31
C LYS A 76 11.99 -14.66 12.20
N ASP A 77 11.21 -13.85 11.45
CA ASP A 77 11.74 -12.92 10.45
C ASP A 77 10.85 -11.68 10.36
N PRO A 78 11.20 -10.61 11.07
CA PRO A 78 10.37 -9.41 11.20
C PRO A 78 10.28 -8.57 9.92
N LYS A 79 10.96 -8.98 8.83
CA LYS A 79 10.83 -8.35 7.51
C LYS A 79 9.51 -8.67 6.82
N PHE A 80 8.79 -9.69 7.32
CA PHE A 80 7.56 -10.18 6.71
C PHE A 80 6.37 -10.05 7.66
N ALA A 81 5.21 -9.82 7.07
CA ALA A 81 3.94 -9.68 7.76
C ALA A 81 2.89 -10.64 7.20
N LEU A 82 1.90 -10.94 8.03
CA LEU A 82 0.71 -11.72 7.71
C LEU A 82 -0.52 -10.84 7.93
N LYS A 83 -1.31 -10.64 6.90
CA LYS A 83 -2.64 -10.02 7.00
C LYS A 83 -3.70 -11.11 7.05
N VAL A 84 -4.60 -10.99 8.01
CA VAL A 84 -5.66 -11.98 8.27
C VAL A 84 -7.00 -11.29 8.25
N ALA A 85 -7.90 -11.75 7.40
CA ALA A 85 -9.28 -11.28 7.41
C ALA A 85 -9.97 -11.66 8.74
N SER A 86 -10.70 -10.72 9.33
CA SER A 86 -11.49 -10.95 10.55
C SER A 86 -13.00 -10.96 10.27
N ASN A 87 -13.41 -10.61 9.06
CA ASN A 87 -14.77 -10.66 8.56
C ASN A 87 -14.79 -10.72 7.01
N SER A 88 -15.98 -10.73 6.43
CA SER A 88 -16.19 -10.81 4.97
C SER A 88 -15.60 -9.62 4.20
N GLU A 89 -15.64 -8.42 4.78
CA GLU A 89 -15.02 -7.23 4.21
C GLU A 89 -13.49 -7.41 4.11
N GLY A 90 -12.87 -8.00 5.14
CA GLY A 90 -11.44 -8.31 5.12
C GLY A 90 -11.02 -9.32 4.04
N LEU A 91 -11.90 -10.25 3.66
CA LEU A 91 -11.67 -11.12 2.50
C LEU A 91 -11.61 -10.31 1.22
N ALA A 92 -12.60 -9.45 0.99
CA ALA A 92 -12.64 -8.59 -0.19
C ALA A 92 -11.42 -7.64 -0.25
N GLN A 93 -10.99 -7.10 0.89
CA GLN A 93 -9.78 -6.28 0.96
C GLN A 93 -8.50 -7.07 0.62
N ASN A 94 -8.35 -8.30 1.12
CA ASN A 94 -7.20 -9.15 0.79
C ASN A 94 -7.17 -9.47 -0.71
N GLU A 95 -8.33 -9.80 -1.31
CA GLU A 95 -8.44 -10.08 -2.74
C GLU A 95 -8.11 -8.84 -3.59
N ALA A 96 -8.63 -7.67 -3.22
CA ALA A 96 -8.36 -6.41 -3.92
C ALA A 96 -6.87 -6.04 -3.84
N GLU A 97 -6.26 -6.14 -2.66
CA GLU A 97 -4.84 -5.85 -2.46
C GLU A 97 -3.95 -6.83 -3.24
N TYR A 98 -4.29 -8.13 -3.23
CA TYR A 98 -3.59 -9.13 -4.03
C TYR A 98 -3.72 -8.83 -5.54
N ALA A 99 -4.92 -8.49 -6.01
CA ALA A 99 -5.16 -8.14 -7.41
C ALA A 99 -4.39 -6.88 -7.83
N ASN A 100 -4.34 -5.86 -6.98
CA ASN A 100 -3.55 -4.65 -7.21
C ASN A 100 -2.05 -4.96 -7.24
N ALA A 101 -1.56 -5.78 -6.31
CA ALA A 101 -0.16 -6.21 -6.31
C ALA A 101 0.18 -7.06 -7.55
N ALA A 102 -0.74 -7.90 -8.02
CA ALA A 102 -0.56 -8.67 -9.24
C ALA A 102 -0.52 -7.77 -10.50
N LYS A 103 -1.40 -6.76 -10.59
CA LYS A 103 -1.37 -5.74 -11.65
C LYS A 103 -0.09 -4.90 -11.59
N ALA A 104 0.31 -4.52 -10.39
CA ALA A 104 1.54 -3.75 -10.18
C ALA A 104 2.76 -4.57 -10.64
N GLY A 105 2.83 -5.85 -10.30
CA GLY A 105 3.92 -6.73 -10.67
C GLY A 105 5.30 -6.12 -10.39
N GLU A 106 6.18 -6.19 -11.38
CA GLU A 106 7.49 -5.51 -11.34
C GLU A 106 7.46 -4.07 -11.88
N SER A 107 6.32 -3.67 -12.47
CA SER A 107 6.20 -2.39 -13.17
C SER A 107 6.06 -1.20 -12.22
N TYR A 108 5.60 -1.44 -10.99
CA TYR A 108 5.34 -0.38 -10.01
C TYR A 108 5.92 -0.76 -8.65
N SER A 109 6.77 0.11 -8.12
CA SER A 109 7.44 -0.08 -6.82
C SER A 109 6.71 0.59 -5.64
N CYS A 110 5.52 1.15 -5.88
CA CYS A 110 4.77 1.93 -4.87
C CYS A 110 3.96 1.09 -3.90
N PHE A 111 3.89 -0.22 -4.07
CA PHE A 111 3.16 -1.13 -3.16
C PHE A 111 4.11 -1.96 -2.30
N ALA A 112 3.72 -2.23 -1.07
CA ALA A 112 4.30 -3.35 -0.33
C ALA A 112 4.05 -4.64 -1.12
N ARG A 113 5.08 -5.49 -1.25
CA ARG A 113 4.95 -6.71 -2.06
C ARG A 113 4.07 -7.72 -1.36
N VAL A 114 3.14 -8.31 -2.10
CA VAL A 114 2.47 -9.55 -1.69
C VAL A 114 3.36 -10.71 -2.10
N LEU A 115 3.69 -11.58 -1.15
CA LEU A 115 4.65 -12.66 -1.29
C LEU A 115 3.97 -14.02 -1.50
N ASP A 116 2.83 -14.19 -0.81
CA ASP A 116 1.96 -15.37 -0.98
C ASP A 116 0.52 -15.02 -0.56
N PHE A 117 -0.45 -15.79 -1.06
CA PHE A 117 -1.86 -15.52 -0.86
C PHE A 117 -2.68 -16.81 -0.79
N ASP A 118 -3.64 -16.86 0.15
CA ASP A 118 -4.63 -17.93 0.26
C ASP A 118 -5.67 -17.83 -0.86
N SER A 119 -5.32 -18.33 -2.03
CA SER A 119 -6.19 -18.27 -3.23
C SER A 119 -7.50 -19.07 -3.08
N LEU A 120 -7.63 -19.93 -2.08
CA LEU A 120 -8.84 -20.74 -1.86
C LEU A 120 -9.88 -19.98 -1.03
N ASN A 121 -9.44 -19.29 0.00
CA ASN A 121 -10.35 -18.64 0.95
C ASN A 121 -10.23 -17.12 0.97
N GLY A 122 -9.11 -16.55 0.50
CA GLY A 122 -8.84 -15.10 0.62
C GLY A 122 -8.52 -14.65 2.05
N ALA A 123 -8.45 -15.59 3.01
CA ALA A 123 -8.38 -15.25 4.42
C ALA A 123 -7.00 -14.76 4.87
N PHE A 124 -5.94 -15.20 4.19
CA PHE A 124 -4.55 -14.98 4.59
C PHE A 124 -3.72 -14.41 3.44
N MET A 125 -2.85 -13.46 3.76
CA MET A 125 -1.91 -12.88 2.80
C MET A 125 -0.58 -12.59 3.49
N ALA A 126 0.52 -13.15 2.94
CA ALA A 126 1.87 -12.82 3.36
C ALA A 126 2.41 -11.65 2.52
N CYS A 127 3.01 -10.67 3.15
CA CYS A 127 3.55 -9.48 2.50
C CYS A 127 4.81 -8.96 3.18
N ASP A 128 5.46 -7.96 2.57
CA ASP A 128 6.52 -7.21 3.25
C ASP A 128 5.96 -6.57 4.54
N CYS A 129 6.75 -6.61 5.61
CA CYS A 129 6.43 -5.90 6.84
C CYS A 129 6.88 -4.45 6.74
N CYS A 130 5.93 -3.57 6.47
CA CYS A 130 6.14 -2.13 6.39
C CYS A 130 5.36 -1.47 7.54
N PRO A 131 6.04 -1.07 8.64
CA PRO A 131 5.37 -0.34 9.73
C PRO A 131 4.65 0.90 9.20
N GLN A 132 3.48 1.20 9.75
CA GLN A 132 2.72 2.40 9.37
C GLN A 132 3.57 3.65 9.51
N THR A 133 3.40 4.58 8.58
CA THR A 133 4.15 5.84 8.58
C THR A 133 3.64 6.80 9.65
N THR A 134 4.55 7.65 10.10
CA THR A 134 4.26 8.85 10.88
C THR A 134 4.51 10.12 10.04
N PRO A 135 4.01 11.30 10.45
CA PRO A 135 4.38 12.55 9.79
C PRO A 135 5.90 12.76 9.68
N ALA A 136 6.66 12.35 10.71
CA ALA A 136 8.11 12.45 10.72
C ALA A 136 8.76 11.52 9.69
N ASP A 137 8.21 10.32 9.46
CA ASP A 137 8.72 9.40 8.43
C ASP A 137 8.56 9.98 7.03
N TRP A 138 7.43 10.63 6.75
CA TRP A 138 7.21 11.28 5.46
C TRP A 138 8.27 12.35 5.19
N VAL A 139 8.47 13.28 6.13
CA VAL A 139 9.49 14.33 5.97
C VAL A 139 10.89 13.73 5.87
N ARG A 140 11.21 12.71 6.66
CA ARG A 140 12.51 12.04 6.65
C ARG A 140 12.80 11.35 5.31
N VAL A 141 11.82 10.63 4.76
CA VAL A 141 12.02 9.80 3.56
C VAL A 141 11.83 10.60 2.27
N THR A 142 10.85 11.51 2.24
CA THR A 142 10.48 12.24 1.02
C THR A 142 10.97 13.69 0.99
N GLY A 143 11.35 14.25 2.12
CA GLY A 143 11.66 15.67 2.28
C GLY A 143 10.43 16.56 2.37
N LEU A 144 9.20 16.01 2.30
CA LEU A 144 7.93 16.73 2.29
C LEU A 144 6.89 16.07 3.19
N PRO A 145 5.95 16.83 3.78
CA PRO A 145 4.80 16.25 4.46
C PRO A 145 3.85 15.57 3.46
N ILE A 146 3.02 14.65 3.95
CA ILE A 146 2.11 13.85 3.10
C ILE A 146 1.17 14.74 2.27
N GLU A 147 0.64 15.81 2.86
CA GLU A 147 -0.28 16.73 2.21
C GLU A 147 0.35 17.36 0.97
N SER A 148 1.63 17.74 1.06
CA SER A 148 2.38 18.30 -0.08
C SER A 148 2.59 17.27 -1.19
N VAL A 149 2.83 16.01 -0.82
CA VAL A 149 2.96 14.91 -1.78
C VAL A 149 1.65 14.67 -2.50
N LEU A 150 0.54 14.63 -1.75
CA LEU A 150 -0.79 14.43 -2.32
C LEU A 150 -1.21 15.59 -3.24
N ASP A 151 -0.89 16.83 -2.89
CA ASP A 151 -1.15 18.00 -3.75
C ASP A 151 -0.40 17.89 -5.10
N ILE A 152 0.81 17.36 -5.10
CA ILE A 152 1.56 17.12 -6.34
C ILE A 152 0.92 16.00 -7.16
N VAL A 153 0.48 14.93 -6.50
CA VAL A 153 -0.24 13.83 -7.17
C VAL A 153 -1.53 14.35 -7.78
N ASP A 154 -2.32 15.12 -7.02
CA ASP A 154 -3.56 15.73 -7.51
C ASP A 154 -3.28 16.66 -8.69
N CYS A 155 -2.21 17.45 -8.63
CA CYS A 155 -1.77 18.29 -9.74
C CYS A 155 -1.52 17.46 -11.01
N ALA A 156 -0.79 16.37 -10.90
CA ALA A 156 -0.49 15.52 -12.03
C ALA A 156 -1.75 14.83 -12.59
N VAL A 157 -2.60 14.29 -11.70
CA VAL A 157 -3.78 13.52 -12.08
C VAL A 157 -4.90 14.40 -12.59
N SER A 158 -5.33 15.41 -11.82
CA SER A 158 -6.44 16.29 -12.19
C SER A 158 -6.09 17.19 -13.39
N GLY A 159 -4.84 17.63 -13.47
CA GLY A 159 -4.33 18.41 -14.59
C GLY A 159 -4.03 17.58 -15.84
N LYS A 160 -4.07 16.24 -15.77
CA LYS A 160 -3.60 15.34 -16.83
C LYS A 160 -2.19 15.70 -17.30
N VAL A 161 -1.31 15.97 -16.35
CA VAL A 161 0.03 16.50 -16.62
C VAL A 161 1.07 15.43 -16.28
N SER A 162 1.96 15.13 -17.21
CA SER A 162 3.05 14.19 -16.95
C SER A 162 4.06 14.75 -15.95
N LEU A 163 4.70 13.86 -15.18
CA LEU A 163 5.78 14.26 -14.27
C LEU A 163 6.90 15.01 -15.00
N LYS A 164 7.24 14.60 -16.23
CA LYS A 164 8.25 15.26 -17.06
C LYS A 164 7.86 16.71 -17.34
N GLU A 165 6.58 16.99 -17.57
CA GLU A 165 6.10 18.35 -17.79
C GLU A 165 6.17 19.17 -16.50
N ILE A 166 5.81 18.59 -15.34
CA ILE A 166 5.97 19.27 -14.04
C ILE A 166 7.44 19.63 -13.81
N GLU A 167 8.37 18.69 -14.03
CA GLU A 167 9.81 18.95 -13.90
C GLU A 167 10.24 20.11 -14.81
N ARG A 168 9.82 20.08 -16.07
CA ARG A 168 10.12 21.14 -17.05
C ARG A 168 9.60 22.49 -16.58
N GLN A 169 8.36 22.59 -16.14
CA GLN A 169 7.76 23.85 -15.69
C GLN A 169 8.44 24.39 -14.43
N CYS A 170 8.76 23.52 -13.48
CA CYS A 170 9.46 23.91 -12.25
C CYS A 170 10.92 24.36 -12.47
N SER A 171 11.50 24.07 -13.63
CA SER A 171 12.82 24.62 -14.03
C SER A 171 12.77 26.05 -14.59
N LEU A 172 11.57 26.56 -14.91
CA LEU A 172 11.35 27.91 -15.38
C LEU A 172 11.38 28.96 -14.25
N GLY A 173 11.35 30.23 -14.60
CA GLY A 173 11.15 31.31 -13.65
C GLY A 173 9.80 31.21 -12.93
N TRP A 174 9.68 31.85 -11.75
CA TRP A 174 8.45 31.79 -10.96
C TRP A 174 7.20 32.26 -11.72
N ASP A 175 7.33 33.35 -12.47
CA ASP A 175 6.20 33.95 -13.19
C ASP A 175 5.69 33.06 -14.32
N GLU A 176 6.61 32.46 -15.08
CA GLU A 176 6.27 31.53 -16.17
C GLU A 176 5.64 30.27 -15.62
N MET A 177 6.23 29.68 -14.57
CA MET A 177 5.69 28.52 -13.88
C MET A 177 4.30 28.81 -13.30
N SER A 178 4.13 29.92 -12.60
CA SER A 178 2.86 30.32 -12.00
C SER A 178 1.77 30.56 -13.06
N SER A 179 2.13 31.18 -14.20
CA SER A 179 1.22 31.36 -15.33
C SER A 179 0.74 30.04 -15.92
N TRP A 180 1.62 29.05 -16.01
CA TRP A 180 1.27 27.73 -16.49
C TRP A 180 0.32 27.00 -15.54
N PHE A 181 0.57 27.06 -14.22
CA PHE A 181 -0.33 26.50 -13.22
C PHE A 181 -1.66 27.24 -13.14
N ALA A 182 -1.69 28.57 -13.39
CA ALA A 182 -2.92 29.39 -13.36
C ALA A 182 -3.98 28.90 -14.35
N GLY A 183 -3.57 28.35 -15.48
CA GLY A 183 -4.49 27.74 -16.45
C GLY A 183 -5.10 26.39 -16.01
N ARG A 184 -4.65 25.84 -14.89
CA ARG A 184 -5.02 24.49 -14.42
C ARG A 184 -5.62 24.45 -13.02
N PHE A 185 -5.33 25.44 -12.19
CA PHE A 185 -5.76 25.48 -10.79
C PHE A 185 -6.48 26.78 -10.45
N PRO A 186 -7.47 26.75 -9.54
CA PRO A 186 -8.08 27.96 -9.01
C PRO A 186 -7.04 28.87 -8.34
N PRO A 187 -7.20 30.21 -8.42
CA PRO A 187 -6.24 31.17 -7.84
C PRO A 187 -5.90 30.91 -6.36
N ALA A 188 -6.89 30.48 -5.58
CA ALA A 188 -6.70 30.18 -4.15
C ALA A 188 -5.69 29.02 -3.88
N LYS A 189 -5.58 28.06 -4.79
CA LYS A 189 -4.66 26.92 -4.67
C LYS A 189 -3.34 27.12 -5.42
N LEU A 190 -3.32 28.03 -6.38
CA LEU A 190 -2.21 28.20 -7.32
C LEU A 190 -0.83 28.31 -6.66
N LYS A 191 -0.69 29.22 -5.69
CA LYS A 191 0.59 29.48 -5.02
C LYS A 191 1.09 28.25 -4.24
N ALA A 192 0.17 27.55 -3.57
CA ALA A 192 0.49 26.36 -2.80
C ALA A 192 0.96 25.24 -3.74
N VAL A 193 0.18 24.91 -4.79
CA VAL A 193 0.51 23.84 -5.74
C VAL A 193 1.83 24.13 -6.47
N ALA A 194 2.02 25.33 -6.99
CA ALA A 194 3.26 25.70 -7.66
C ALA A 194 4.48 25.63 -6.69
N GLY A 195 4.31 26.09 -5.45
CA GLY A 195 5.33 26.01 -4.41
C GLY A 195 5.69 24.56 -4.07
N PHE A 196 4.70 23.69 -3.91
CA PHE A 196 4.93 22.27 -3.64
C PHE A 196 5.62 21.56 -4.79
N CYS A 197 5.19 21.77 -6.02
CA CYS A 197 5.84 21.19 -7.20
C CYS A 197 7.31 21.61 -7.30
N ARG A 198 7.61 22.88 -7.06
CA ARG A 198 8.99 23.38 -7.03
C ARG A 198 9.83 22.70 -5.94
N ASN A 199 9.29 22.57 -4.74
CA ASN A 199 9.97 21.88 -3.64
C ASN A 199 10.21 20.41 -3.97
N ALA A 200 9.25 19.72 -4.59
CA ALA A 200 9.39 18.33 -5.01
C ALA A 200 10.51 18.15 -6.04
N VAL A 201 10.65 19.08 -6.98
CA VAL A 201 11.75 19.08 -7.98
C VAL A 201 13.09 19.34 -7.30
N SER A 202 13.17 20.37 -6.45
CA SER A 202 14.41 20.76 -5.76
C SER A 202 14.89 19.69 -4.76
N SER A 203 13.98 18.99 -4.10
CA SER A 203 14.29 17.86 -3.21
C SER A 203 14.66 16.58 -3.96
N GLY A 204 14.51 16.54 -5.29
CA GLY A 204 14.73 15.35 -6.11
C GLY A 204 13.63 14.30 -5.99
N MET A 205 12.50 14.61 -5.33
CA MET A 205 11.40 13.68 -5.09
C MET A 205 10.76 13.17 -6.38
N LEU A 206 10.65 14.00 -7.42
CA LEU A 206 10.14 13.56 -8.73
C LEU A 206 11.05 12.55 -9.43
N LYS A 207 12.31 12.42 -9.01
CA LYS A 207 13.24 11.37 -9.47
C LYS A 207 13.07 10.07 -8.69
N TRP A 208 12.38 10.12 -7.59
CA TRP A 208 12.17 8.97 -6.73
C TRP A 208 11.22 7.96 -7.38
N ARG A 209 11.72 6.73 -7.60
CA ARG A 209 11.02 5.71 -8.38
C ARG A 209 9.64 5.38 -7.81
N VAL A 210 9.51 5.22 -6.50
CA VAL A 210 8.25 4.87 -5.83
C VAL A 210 7.17 5.90 -6.10
N PHE A 211 7.50 7.20 -6.02
CA PHE A 211 6.57 8.28 -6.27
C PHE A 211 6.13 8.34 -7.75
N ARG A 212 7.08 8.16 -8.67
CA ARG A 212 6.79 8.10 -10.10
C ARG A 212 5.89 6.93 -10.45
N ASP A 213 6.18 5.76 -9.86
CA ASP A 213 5.39 4.55 -10.08
C ASP A 213 3.98 4.69 -9.49
N MET A 214 3.82 5.37 -8.36
CA MET A 214 2.52 5.71 -7.79
C MET A 214 1.67 6.53 -8.76
N ILE A 215 2.23 7.61 -9.32
CA ILE A 215 1.51 8.45 -10.28
C ILE A 215 1.20 7.65 -11.57
N ARG A 216 2.14 6.85 -12.06
CA ARG A 216 1.90 6.01 -13.24
C ARG A 216 0.79 5.00 -13.00
N PHE A 217 0.82 4.30 -11.85
CA PHE A 217 -0.23 3.34 -11.49
C PHE A 217 -1.61 3.99 -11.50
N TYR A 218 -1.69 5.23 -11.03
CA TYR A 218 -2.88 6.06 -11.06
C TYR A 218 -3.43 6.25 -12.48
N PHE A 219 -2.57 6.69 -13.40
CA PHE A 219 -2.97 6.93 -14.79
C PHE A 219 -3.36 5.64 -15.52
N ASP A 220 -2.65 4.56 -15.23
CA ASP A 220 -2.79 3.31 -16.00
C ASP A 220 -4.04 2.49 -15.56
N ASN A 221 -4.55 2.70 -14.36
CA ASN A 221 -5.63 1.86 -13.82
C ASN A 221 -7.00 2.55 -13.68
N GLY A 222 -7.15 3.80 -14.07
CA GLY A 222 -8.45 4.48 -14.27
C GLY A 222 -9.34 4.72 -13.04
N ASN A 223 -8.98 4.19 -11.89
CA ASN A 223 -9.77 4.25 -10.65
C ASN A 223 -9.23 5.33 -9.70
N GLN A 224 -9.27 6.55 -10.19
CA GLN A 224 -8.51 7.67 -9.64
C GLN A 224 -9.08 8.21 -8.31
N ALA A 225 -10.40 8.24 -8.16
CA ALA A 225 -11.03 8.96 -7.03
C ALA A 225 -10.88 8.23 -5.68
N MET A 226 -10.96 6.90 -5.65
CA MET A 226 -10.92 6.15 -4.39
C MET A 226 -9.51 5.95 -3.83
N LEU A 227 -8.53 5.68 -4.70
CA LEU A 227 -7.13 5.66 -4.26
C LEU A 227 -6.73 6.99 -3.59
N MET A 228 -7.23 8.14 -4.09
CA MET A 228 -6.93 9.45 -3.51
C MET A 228 -7.58 9.68 -2.14
N ALA A 229 -8.80 9.24 -1.93
CA ALA A 229 -9.49 9.37 -0.64
C ALA A 229 -8.77 8.57 0.46
N ASP A 230 -8.35 7.34 0.14
CA ASP A 230 -7.64 6.48 1.08
C ASP A 230 -6.17 6.89 1.28
N MET A 231 -5.55 7.52 0.29
CA MET A 231 -4.15 7.97 0.37
C MET A 231 -3.93 9.12 1.38
N GLY A 232 -4.96 9.86 1.78
CA GLY A 232 -4.85 10.94 2.76
C GLY A 232 -4.49 10.50 4.17
N GLY A 233 -4.67 9.21 4.49
CA GLY A 233 -4.40 8.66 5.81
C GLY A 233 -3.01 8.04 5.94
N TYR A 234 -2.23 8.45 6.95
CA TYR A 234 -0.93 7.82 7.26
C TYR A 234 -1.01 6.30 7.46
N ALA A 235 -2.18 5.80 7.88
CA ALA A 235 -2.44 4.39 8.13
C ALA A 235 -2.33 3.51 6.87
N ASN A 236 -2.52 4.08 5.69
CA ASN A 236 -2.47 3.36 4.42
C ASN A 236 -1.06 3.28 3.82
N TRP A 237 -0.09 3.92 4.47
CA TRP A 237 1.29 3.96 4.04
C TRP A 237 2.22 3.30 5.06
N GLY A 238 3.25 2.64 4.55
CA GLY A 238 4.27 1.99 5.36
C GLY A 238 5.68 2.40 4.95
N VAL A 239 6.62 2.24 5.88
CA VAL A 239 8.04 2.42 5.61
C VAL A 239 8.64 1.08 5.23
N LEU A 240 8.97 0.90 3.94
CA LEU A 240 9.78 -0.23 3.50
C LEU A 240 11.25 0.08 3.81
N LYS A 241 11.82 -0.70 4.72
CA LYS A 241 13.20 -0.51 5.15
C LYS A 241 14.19 -0.95 4.06
N GLY A 242 15.13 -0.05 3.72
CA GLY A 242 16.28 -0.35 2.90
C GLY A 242 17.43 -1.00 3.69
N GLN A 243 18.56 -1.19 3.05
CA GLN A 243 19.79 -1.65 3.73
C GLN A 243 20.42 -0.54 4.58
N ALA A 244 20.17 0.72 4.20
CA ALA A 244 20.56 1.92 4.94
C ALA A 244 19.38 2.89 5.01
N PRO A 245 19.30 3.79 6.01
CA PRO A 245 18.15 4.70 6.21
C PRO A 245 17.80 5.57 5.00
N GLU A 246 18.77 5.94 4.19
CA GLU A 246 18.61 6.71 2.94
C GLU A 246 17.97 5.90 1.81
N GLN A 247 17.89 4.59 1.96
CA GLN A 247 17.22 3.66 1.03
C GLN A 247 15.80 3.30 1.48
N ASP A 248 15.35 3.84 2.63
CA ASP A 248 13.96 3.67 3.06
C ASP A 248 13.02 4.25 2.00
N ALA A 249 11.89 3.59 1.80
CA ALA A 249 10.86 4.03 0.86
C ALA A 249 9.48 4.07 1.55
N ILE A 250 8.64 5.03 1.17
CA ILE A 250 7.24 5.03 1.55
C ILE A 250 6.48 4.24 0.49
N VAL A 251 5.71 3.25 0.94
CA VAL A 251 4.92 2.38 0.07
C VAL A 251 3.48 2.27 0.56
N ILE A 252 2.57 1.97 -0.34
CA ILE A 252 1.17 1.70 -0.02
C ILE A 252 1.09 0.32 0.63
N ILE A 253 0.55 0.25 1.84
CA ILE A 253 0.37 -0.99 2.60
C ILE A 253 -1.09 -1.41 2.70
N ASP A 254 -2.02 -0.50 2.42
CA ASP A 254 -3.46 -0.77 2.34
C ASP A 254 -4.00 -0.08 1.09
N SER A 255 -4.21 -0.86 0.04
CA SER A 255 -4.70 -0.34 -1.25
C SER A 255 -6.23 -0.29 -1.32
N GLY A 256 -6.90 -0.44 -0.19
CA GLY A 256 -8.32 -0.22 -0.02
C GLY A 256 -9.25 -1.12 -0.82
N LEU A 257 -10.54 -0.95 -0.61
CA LEU A 257 -11.58 -1.52 -1.47
C LEU A 257 -11.72 -0.61 -2.70
N GLY A 258 -11.36 -1.12 -3.87
CA GLY A 258 -11.71 -0.47 -5.12
C GLY A 258 -13.24 -0.40 -5.31
N GLU A 259 -13.76 0.63 -6.01
CA GLU A 259 -15.16 0.64 -6.45
C GLU A 259 -15.44 -0.63 -7.24
N GLY A 260 -16.32 -1.49 -6.73
CA GLY A 260 -16.68 -2.78 -7.33
C GLY A 260 -16.52 -3.98 -6.42
N ALA A 261 -16.07 -3.80 -5.19
CA ALA A 261 -16.01 -4.83 -4.16
C ALA A 261 -17.24 -4.81 -3.22
N VAL A 262 -18.38 -4.27 -3.70
CA VAL A 262 -19.68 -4.33 -2.99
C VAL A 262 -20.66 -5.14 -3.81
#